data_ca90dfe6741227e1cc29030cd25c39d6
#
_entry.id   ca90dfe6741227e1cc29030cd25c39d6
#
_cell.length_a   1.000
_cell.length_b   1.000
_cell.length_c   1.000
_cell.angle_alpha   90.00
_cell.angle_beta   90.00
_cell.angle_gamma   90.00
#
_symmetry.space_group_name_H-M   'P 1'
#
loop_
_entity.id
_entity.type
_entity.pdbx_description
1 polymer ?
#
loop_
_entity_poly.entity_id
_entity_poly.type
_entity_poly.pdbx_seq_one_letter_code
_entity_poly.pdbx_strand_id
1 'polypeptide(L)'
;GMSFREAALEVNYWCAQEATYHCTDDRTLSALAVYRRGNGRCGEESVFTVNALRSVGVPARQVYAPKWSHCDDNHAWVEIWCDGSWYFLGACEPEEILNKGWFTNASSRAMMVHSRVFDTMIPEGEVIGKDGMVTMLNELKRYALTKEITVSVKDSHGKPAEGAEVSFEVLNYSEYAPIAELKTDSLGKVSLTTGLGSIHISARMYACLLYTSPSPRDAHES
;
A
#
# COMPACT_ATOMS: atom_id res chain seq x y z
N GLY A 1 -22.53 3.11 -27.19
CA GLY A 1 -22.12 2.25 -26.07
C GLY A 1 -21.77 3.10 -24.86
N MET A 2 -21.79 2.53 -23.70
CA MET A 2 -21.44 3.16 -22.44
C MET A 2 -19.91 3.41 -22.40
N SER A 3 -19.49 4.56 -21.92
CA SER A 3 -18.05 4.86 -21.68
C SER A 3 -17.54 4.08 -20.45
N PHE A 4 -16.23 3.92 -20.31
CA PHE A 4 -15.66 3.28 -19.11
C PHE A 4 -16.02 4.02 -17.82
N ARG A 5 -16.15 5.34 -17.88
CA ARG A 5 -16.58 6.17 -16.75
C ARG A 5 -18.00 5.83 -16.31
N GLU A 6 -18.95 5.81 -17.23
CA GLU A 6 -20.33 5.44 -16.96
C GLU A 6 -20.42 3.99 -16.49
N ALA A 7 -19.74 3.06 -17.18
CA ALA A 7 -19.70 1.66 -16.78
C ALA A 7 -19.16 1.46 -15.36
N ALA A 8 -18.13 2.21 -14.97
CA ALA A 8 -17.56 2.11 -13.63
C ALA A 8 -18.55 2.56 -12.54
N LEU A 9 -19.28 3.63 -12.79
CA LEU A 9 -20.31 4.13 -11.86
C LEU A 9 -21.44 3.11 -11.72
N GLU A 10 -21.98 2.59 -12.82
CA GLU A 10 -23.05 1.59 -12.82
C GLU A 10 -22.62 0.28 -12.13
N VAL A 11 -21.41 -0.22 -12.40
CA VAL A 11 -20.89 -1.39 -11.73
C VAL A 11 -20.76 -1.16 -10.24
N ASN A 12 -20.33 0.03 -9.80
CA ASN A 12 -20.22 0.34 -8.38
C ASN A 12 -21.59 0.41 -7.69
N TYR A 13 -22.61 0.94 -8.36
CA TYR A 13 -24.00 0.88 -7.89
C TYR A 13 -24.46 -0.56 -7.72
N TRP A 14 -24.18 -1.42 -8.70
CA TRP A 14 -24.48 -2.85 -8.58
C TRP A 14 -23.71 -3.49 -7.42
N CYS A 15 -22.40 -3.22 -7.27
CA CYS A 15 -21.60 -3.73 -6.16
C CYS A 15 -22.21 -3.37 -4.79
N ALA A 16 -22.71 -2.13 -4.65
CA ALA A 16 -23.36 -1.68 -3.41
C ALA A 16 -24.71 -2.37 -3.11
N GLN A 17 -25.35 -2.93 -4.12
CA GLN A 17 -26.55 -3.76 -3.94
C GLN A 17 -26.18 -5.19 -3.48
N GLU A 18 -25.04 -5.70 -3.91
CA GLU A 18 -24.58 -7.06 -3.65
C GLU A 18 -23.77 -7.21 -2.36
N ALA A 19 -23.08 -6.16 -1.91
CA ALA A 19 -22.24 -6.21 -0.73
C ALA A 19 -22.27 -4.89 0.05
N THR A 20 -22.23 -5.01 1.38
CA THR A 20 -22.14 -3.86 2.28
C THR A 20 -20.93 -4.00 3.21
N TYR A 21 -20.48 -2.86 3.75
CA TYR A 21 -19.41 -2.85 4.74
C TYR A 21 -19.81 -3.59 6.01
N HIS A 22 -18.98 -4.52 6.42
CA HIS A 22 -19.08 -5.17 7.72
C HIS A 22 -17.68 -5.52 8.22
N CYS A 23 -17.41 -5.21 9.48
CA CYS A 23 -16.19 -5.63 10.14
C CYS A 23 -16.22 -7.16 10.33
N THR A 24 -15.48 -7.85 9.49
CA THR A 24 -15.34 -9.31 9.53
C THR A 24 -14.19 -9.72 10.45
N ASP A 25 -13.89 -11.00 10.52
CA ASP A 25 -12.67 -11.50 11.15
C ASP A 25 -11.40 -11.05 10.37
N ASP A 26 -10.22 -11.40 10.85
CA ASP A 26 -8.93 -10.99 10.26
C ASP A 26 -8.60 -11.64 8.91
N ARG A 27 -9.45 -12.55 8.43
CA ARG A 27 -9.23 -13.22 7.15
C ARG A 27 -9.60 -12.33 5.98
N THR A 28 -8.72 -12.26 4.98
CA THR A 28 -9.03 -11.62 3.71
C THR A 28 -9.87 -12.57 2.84
N LEU A 29 -11.06 -12.12 2.47
CA LEU A 29 -11.97 -12.86 1.61
C LEU A 29 -11.68 -12.62 0.13
N SER A 30 -11.87 -13.65 -0.70
CA SER A 30 -11.85 -13.47 -2.16
C SER A 30 -13.10 -12.71 -2.64
N ALA A 31 -13.03 -12.11 -3.83
CA ALA A 31 -14.18 -11.42 -4.44
C ALA A 31 -15.44 -12.27 -4.48
N LEU A 32 -15.31 -13.55 -4.84
CA LEU A 32 -16.44 -14.48 -4.86
C LEU A 32 -17.01 -14.77 -3.47
N ALA A 33 -16.16 -14.82 -2.45
CA ALA A 33 -16.61 -14.99 -1.07
C ALA A 33 -17.37 -13.77 -0.57
N VAL A 34 -16.89 -12.56 -0.89
CA VAL A 34 -17.61 -11.29 -0.58
C VAL A 34 -18.99 -11.30 -1.25
N TYR A 35 -19.05 -11.60 -2.55
CA TYR A 35 -20.31 -11.69 -3.29
C TYR A 35 -21.30 -12.66 -2.64
N ARG A 36 -20.85 -13.87 -2.28
CA ARG A 36 -21.70 -14.90 -1.65
C ARG A 36 -22.17 -14.53 -0.25
N ARG A 37 -21.38 -13.77 0.49
CA ARG A 37 -21.69 -13.35 1.86
C ARG A 37 -22.51 -12.07 1.92
N GLY A 38 -22.44 -11.24 0.88
CA GLY A 38 -23.04 -9.92 0.83
C GLY A 38 -22.39 -8.89 1.75
N ASN A 39 -21.15 -9.14 2.22
CA ASN A 39 -20.45 -8.20 3.09
C ASN A 39 -18.92 -8.39 3.08
N GLY A 40 -18.21 -7.34 3.50
CA GLY A 40 -16.78 -7.35 3.64
C GLY A 40 -16.24 -6.04 4.26
N ARG A 41 -14.97 -6.03 4.62
CA ARG A 41 -14.25 -4.79 4.99
C ARG A 41 -13.89 -4.01 3.73
N CYS A 42 -13.41 -2.77 3.87
CA CYS A 42 -13.01 -1.93 2.74
C CYS A 42 -12.02 -2.61 1.77
N GLY A 43 -11.03 -3.37 2.30
CA GLY A 43 -10.10 -4.15 1.48
C GLY A 43 -10.77 -5.26 0.69
N GLU A 44 -11.78 -5.90 1.23
CA GLU A 44 -12.54 -6.99 0.62
C GLU A 44 -13.55 -6.45 -0.39
N GLU A 45 -14.29 -5.39 -0.05
CA GLU A 45 -15.20 -4.69 -0.96
C GLU A 45 -14.45 -4.15 -2.19
N SER A 46 -13.24 -3.60 -1.99
CA SER A 46 -12.43 -3.10 -3.11
C SER A 46 -11.91 -4.23 -4.02
N VAL A 47 -11.54 -5.39 -3.49
CA VAL A 47 -11.22 -6.58 -4.31
C VAL A 47 -12.43 -7.04 -5.08
N PHE A 48 -13.62 -7.08 -4.46
CA PHE A 48 -14.86 -7.43 -5.12
C PHE A 48 -15.18 -6.46 -6.27
N THR A 49 -15.15 -5.15 -6.01
CA THR A 49 -15.43 -4.11 -7.01
C THR A 49 -14.41 -4.13 -8.16
N VAL A 50 -13.11 -4.32 -7.89
CA VAL A 50 -12.08 -4.47 -8.94
C VAL A 50 -12.39 -5.67 -9.85
N ASN A 51 -12.78 -6.81 -9.27
CA ASN A 51 -13.12 -7.99 -10.06
C ASN A 51 -14.38 -7.77 -10.91
N ALA A 52 -15.41 -7.13 -10.36
CA ALA A 52 -16.63 -6.78 -11.08
C ALA A 52 -16.33 -5.85 -12.27
N LEU A 53 -15.55 -4.79 -12.06
CA LEU A 53 -15.13 -3.86 -13.10
C LEU A 53 -14.33 -4.57 -14.22
N ARG A 54 -13.34 -5.37 -13.84
CA ARG A 54 -12.52 -6.12 -14.80
C ARG A 54 -13.35 -7.14 -15.61
N SER A 55 -14.39 -7.74 -15.02
CA SER A 55 -15.26 -8.71 -15.71
C SER A 55 -16.04 -8.08 -16.86
N VAL A 56 -16.27 -6.77 -16.83
CA VAL A 56 -16.91 -6.01 -17.91
C VAL A 56 -15.92 -5.22 -18.78
N GLY A 57 -14.64 -5.48 -18.61
CA GLY A 57 -13.56 -4.88 -19.43
C GLY A 57 -13.07 -3.50 -18.97
N VAL A 58 -13.49 -3.01 -17.82
CA VAL A 58 -12.98 -1.75 -17.24
C VAL A 58 -11.66 -2.02 -16.52
N PRO A 59 -10.53 -1.43 -16.95
CA PRO A 59 -9.26 -1.57 -16.22
C PRO A 59 -9.38 -0.93 -14.84
N ALA A 60 -9.12 -1.72 -13.81
CA ALA A 60 -9.26 -1.29 -12.42
C ALA A 60 -8.19 -1.89 -11.55
N ARG A 61 -7.86 -1.19 -10.44
CA ARG A 61 -6.94 -1.67 -9.41
C ARG A 61 -7.38 -1.21 -8.03
N GLN A 62 -6.92 -1.94 -7.03
CA GLN A 62 -7.08 -1.56 -5.63
C GLN A 62 -5.95 -0.61 -5.23
N VAL A 63 -6.28 0.38 -4.41
CA VAL A 63 -5.32 1.26 -3.75
C VAL A 63 -5.57 1.31 -2.25
N TYR A 64 -4.50 1.56 -1.49
CA TYR A 64 -4.48 1.57 -0.04
C TYR A 64 -3.88 2.86 0.51
N ALA A 65 -4.51 3.41 1.55
CA ALA A 65 -3.83 4.19 2.57
C ALA A 65 -3.54 3.22 3.74
N PRO A 66 -2.29 2.75 3.90
CA PRO A 66 -1.99 1.66 4.83
C PRO A 66 -2.22 2.09 6.29
N LYS A 67 -2.00 3.36 6.57
CA LYS A 67 -2.20 3.99 7.88
C LYS A 67 -2.51 5.46 7.69
N TRP A 68 -3.57 5.93 8.32
CA TRP A 68 -3.82 7.36 8.46
C TRP A 68 -2.92 7.97 9.53
N SER A 69 -2.43 9.19 9.31
CA SER A 69 -1.70 9.95 10.32
C SER A 69 -2.60 10.83 11.19
N HIS A 70 -3.86 10.98 10.82
CA HIS A 70 -4.83 11.85 11.46
C HIS A 70 -5.94 11.11 12.21
N CYS A 71 -5.99 9.77 12.09
CA CYS A 71 -6.88 8.90 12.86
C CYS A 71 -6.35 7.47 12.88
N ASP A 72 -6.79 6.70 13.87
CA ASP A 72 -6.39 5.30 14.07
C ASP A 72 -7.16 4.39 13.12
N ASP A 73 -6.73 4.29 11.87
CA ASP A 73 -7.33 3.40 10.87
C ASP A 73 -6.48 3.37 9.60
N ASN A 74 -6.98 2.63 8.64
CA ASN A 74 -6.51 2.54 7.25
C ASN A 74 -7.72 2.61 6.31
N HIS A 75 -7.49 2.64 5.00
CA HIS A 75 -8.58 2.51 4.03
C HIS A 75 -8.08 1.90 2.73
N ALA A 76 -8.99 1.23 2.02
CA ALA A 76 -8.78 0.71 0.68
C ALA A 76 -9.94 1.11 -0.21
N TRP A 77 -9.64 1.47 -1.46
CA TRP A 77 -10.63 1.83 -2.47
C TRP A 77 -10.17 1.41 -3.86
N VAL A 78 -10.81 1.90 -4.88
CA VAL A 78 -10.59 1.47 -6.26
C VAL A 78 -10.18 2.63 -7.14
N GLU A 79 -9.25 2.38 -8.06
CA GLU A 79 -8.96 3.25 -9.20
C GLU A 79 -9.33 2.53 -10.50
N ILE A 80 -9.88 3.28 -11.46
CA ILE A 80 -10.12 2.84 -12.83
C ILE A 80 -9.27 3.65 -13.80
N TRP A 81 -8.84 3.03 -14.90
CA TRP A 81 -8.16 3.71 -15.98
C TRP A 81 -9.14 4.03 -17.09
N CYS A 82 -9.33 5.30 -17.37
CA CYS A 82 -10.08 5.78 -18.52
C CYS A 82 -9.55 7.14 -18.97
N ASP A 83 -9.76 7.48 -20.23
CA ASP A 83 -9.38 8.79 -20.79
C ASP A 83 -7.91 9.16 -20.55
N GLY A 84 -7.00 8.16 -20.52
CA GLY A 84 -5.56 8.36 -20.31
C GLY A 84 -5.15 8.69 -18.87
N SER A 85 -6.02 8.45 -17.87
CA SER A 85 -5.75 8.77 -16.48
C SER A 85 -6.40 7.77 -15.51
N TRP A 86 -5.89 7.73 -14.28
CA TRP A 86 -6.52 7.04 -13.17
C TRP A 86 -7.53 7.94 -12.47
N TYR A 87 -8.71 7.39 -12.19
CA TYR A 87 -9.78 8.01 -11.42
C TYR A 87 -10.20 7.10 -10.29
N PHE A 88 -10.51 7.64 -9.12
CA PHE A 88 -10.89 6.82 -7.98
C PHE A 88 -12.41 6.80 -7.76
N LEU A 89 -12.84 5.75 -7.06
CA LEU A 89 -14.19 5.57 -6.50
C LEU A 89 -14.13 4.75 -5.21
N GLY A 90 -15.07 4.97 -4.30
CA GLY A 90 -15.24 4.12 -3.11
C GLY A 90 -15.89 2.80 -3.49
N ALA A 91 -15.30 1.68 -3.06
CA ALA A 91 -15.82 0.36 -3.37
C ALA A 91 -17.14 0.08 -2.64
N CYS A 92 -18.18 -0.32 -3.36
CA CYS A 92 -19.54 -0.49 -2.82
C CYS A 92 -20.11 0.79 -2.19
N GLU A 93 -19.53 1.95 -2.49
CA GLU A 93 -19.92 3.27 -2.00
C GLU A 93 -20.17 4.18 -3.20
N PRO A 94 -21.30 4.05 -3.91
CA PRO A 94 -21.55 4.74 -5.17
C PRO A 94 -21.71 6.25 -4.96
N GLU A 95 -21.10 6.99 -5.86
CA GLU A 95 -21.26 8.44 -6.02
C GLU A 95 -21.67 8.74 -7.47
N GLU A 96 -22.21 9.92 -7.72
CA GLU A 96 -22.64 10.34 -9.06
C GLU A 96 -21.47 10.60 -10.02
N ILE A 97 -20.28 10.84 -9.47
CA ILE A 97 -19.07 11.16 -10.24
C ILE A 97 -17.85 10.44 -9.67
N LEU A 98 -16.85 10.21 -10.52
CA LEU A 98 -15.53 9.73 -10.11
C LEU A 98 -14.76 10.80 -9.32
N ASN A 99 -13.72 10.40 -8.63
CA ASN A 99 -12.89 11.25 -7.76
C ASN A 99 -13.66 11.87 -6.60
N LYS A 100 -14.69 11.18 -6.14
CA LYS A 100 -15.50 11.57 -5.00
C LYS A 100 -15.71 10.37 -4.07
N GLY A 101 -15.69 10.61 -2.78
CA GLY A 101 -15.96 9.66 -1.71
C GLY A 101 -15.86 10.35 -0.35
N TRP A 102 -16.36 9.74 0.70
CA TRP A 102 -16.26 10.24 2.06
C TRP A 102 -14.78 10.46 2.49
N PHE A 103 -13.88 9.65 1.95
CA PHE A 103 -12.45 9.69 2.25
C PHE A 103 -11.66 10.73 1.42
N THR A 104 -12.29 11.53 0.57
CA THR A 104 -11.62 12.54 -0.27
C THR A 104 -10.76 13.49 0.57
N ASN A 105 -11.31 14.02 1.66
CA ASN A 105 -10.57 14.91 2.57
C ASN A 105 -9.49 14.14 3.38
N ALA A 106 -9.73 12.89 3.72
CA ALA A 106 -8.76 12.05 4.42
C ALA A 106 -7.57 11.73 3.50
N SER A 107 -7.82 11.34 2.26
CA SER A 107 -6.79 11.04 1.27
C SER A 107 -5.93 12.24 0.89
N SER A 108 -6.49 13.47 0.89
CA SER A 108 -5.72 14.70 0.65
C SER A 108 -4.70 15.02 1.76
N ARG A 109 -4.80 14.37 2.91
CA ARG A 109 -3.87 14.48 4.05
C ARG A 109 -3.09 13.19 4.30
N ALA A 110 -3.21 12.21 3.40
CA ALA A 110 -2.51 10.94 3.54
C ALA A 110 -1.00 11.14 3.51
N MET A 111 -0.30 10.34 4.29
CA MET A 111 1.16 10.25 4.26
C MET A 111 1.65 9.23 3.23
N MET A 112 0.81 8.25 2.87
CA MET A 112 1.05 7.25 1.85
C MET A 112 -0.27 6.75 1.26
N VAL A 113 -0.29 6.59 -0.06
CA VAL A 113 -1.27 5.81 -0.82
C VAL A 113 -0.50 4.96 -1.81
N HIS A 114 -0.77 3.66 -1.85
CA HIS A 114 -0.06 2.75 -2.75
C HIS A 114 -1.00 1.79 -3.49
N SER A 115 -0.55 1.33 -4.65
CA SER A 115 -1.10 0.18 -5.37
C SER A 115 -0.19 -1.04 -5.21
N ARG A 116 -0.68 -2.21 -5.61
CA ARG A 116 0.06 -3.49 -5.62
C ARG A 116 0.11 -4.06 -7.02
N VAL A 117 1.30 -4.43 -7.45
CA VAL A 117 1.54 -5.11 -8.73
C VAL A 117 1.96 -6.54 -8.45
N PHE A 118 1.24 -7.49 -9.04
CA PHE A 118 1.46 -8.94 -8.90
C PHE A 118 2.08 -9.50 -10.19
N ASP A 119 3.09 -8.82 -10.72
CA ASP A 119 3.72 -9.17 -12.00
C ASP A 119 5.24 -8.99 -11.91
N THR A 120 5.93 -9.64 -12.84
CA THR A 120 7.35 -9.42 -13.12
C THR A 120 7.60 -8.13 -13.90
N MET A 121 6.64 -7.68 -14.70
CA MET A 121 6.66 -6.37 -15.38
C MET A 121 6.08 -5.31 -14.47
N ILE A 122 6.95 -4.52 -13.88
CA ILE A 122 6.56 -3.45 -12.96
C ILE A 122 6.41 -2.16 -13.76
N PRO A 123 5.24 -1.49 -13.72
CA PRO A 123 5.04 -0.18 -14.33
C PRO A 123 6.03 0.86 -13.78
N GLU A 124 6.26 1.92 -14.54
CA GLU A 124 6.99 3.08 -14.02
C GLU A 124 6.32 3.62 -12.76
N GLY A 125 7.13 3.92 -11.75
CA GLY A 125 6.65 4.43 -10.48
C GLY A 125 7.68 4.28 -9.35
N GLU A 126 7.43 4.97 -8.27
CA GLU A 126 8.25 4.88 -7.07
C GLU A 126 7.89 3.60 -6.30
N VAL A 127 8.82 2.67 -6.21
CA VAL A 127 8.66 1.44 -5.42
C VAL A 127 8.85 1.78 -3.94
N ILE A 128 7.86 1.45 -3.10
CA ILE A 128 7.88 1.69 -1.65
C ILE A 128 8.02 0.43 -0.82
N GLY A 129 8.04 -0.73 -1.46
CA GLY A 129 8.24 -2.02 -0.81
C GLY A 129 8.03 -3.18 -1.77
N LYS A 130 8.57 -4.34 -1.37
CA LYS A 130 8.36 -5.63 -2.04
C LYS A 130 8.10 -6.70 -1.00
N ASP A 131 7.13 -7.56 -1.30
CA ASP A 131 6.84 -8.76 -0.51
C ASP A 131 6.64 -9.94 -1.48
N GLY A 132 7.66 -10.79 -1.60
CA GLY A 132 7.68 -11.87 -2.58
C GLY A 132 7.50 -11.35 -4.02
N MET A 133 6.42 -11.76 -4.66
CA MET A 133 6.06 -11.34 -6.03
C MET A 133 5.28 -10.02 -6.08
N VAL A 134 4.93 -9.46 -4.93
CA VAL A 134 4.14 -8.22 -4.86
C VAL A 134 5.08 -7.02 -4.78
N THR A 135 4.91 -6.07 -5.69
CA THR A 135 5.58 -4.77 -5.65
C THR A 135 4.55 -3.68 -5.30
N MET A 136 4.86 -2.87 -4.30
CA MET A 136 4.04 -1.73 -3.92
C MET A 136 4.57 -0.46 -4.58
N LEU A 137 3.67 0.27 -5.26
CA LEU A 137 3.97 1.52 -5.96
C LEU A 137 3.30 2.70 -5.27
N ASN A 138 4.05 3.79 -5.11
CA ASN A 138 3.56 5.03 -4.52
C ASN A 138 2.61 5.76 -5.47
N GLU A 139 1.38 5.98 -5.02
CA GLU A 139 0.32 6.64 -5.78
C GLU A 139 -0.10 7.98 -5.16
N LEU A 140 0.59 8.40 -4.11
CA LEU A 140 0.19 9.53 -3.25
C LEU A 140 0.04 10.85 -4.00
N LYS A 141 0.86 11.11 -5.01
CA LYS A 141 0.83 12.37 -5.79
C LYS A 141 -0.51 12.69 -6.44
N ARG A 142 -1.38 11.68 -6.64
CA ARG A 142 -2.74 11.89 -7.17
C ARG A 142 -3.75 12.33 -6.11
N TYR A 143 -3.40 12.22 -4.83
CA TYR A 143 -4.31 12.46 -3.72
C TYR A 143 -3.92 13.64 -2.85
N ALA A 144 -2.63 13.80 -2.56
CA ALA A 144 -2.13 14.74 -1.57
C ALA A 144 -0.95 15.58 -2.09
N LEU A 145 -0.71 16.69 -1.43
CA LEU A 145 0.55 17.42 -1.57
C LEU A 145 1.68 16.60 -0.96
N THR A 146 2.81 16.54 -1.65
CA THR A 146 3.91 15.66 -1.31
C THR A 146 5.22 16.42 -1.11
N LYS A 147 6.13 15.81 -0.35
CA LYS A 147 7.55 16.17 -0.22
C LYS A 147 8.39 14.91 -0.40
N GLU A 148 9.61 15.07 -0.90
CA GLU A 148 10.62 14.01 -0.88
C GLU A 148 11.47 14.13 0.37
N ILE A 149 11.72 13.00 1.01
CA ILE A 149 12.62 12.87 2.17
C ILE A 149 13.75 11.94 1.77
N THR A 150 15.00 12.39 1.95
CA THR A 150 16.19 11.56 1.80
C THR A 150 16.81 11.28 3.15
N VAL A 151 17.01 10.01 3.45
CA VAL A 151 17.65 9.51 4.68
C VAL A 151 19.05 9.02 4.34
N SER A 152 20.03 9.38 5.17
CA SER A 152 21.40 8.88 5.08
C SER A 152 21.73 8.08 6.33
N VAL A 153 22.08 6.81 6.15
CA VAL A 153 22.44 5.91 7.25
C VAL A 153 23.95 5.66 7.21
N LYS A 154 24.59 5.74 8.37
CA LYS A 154 26.01 5.44 8.56
C LYS A 154 26.18 4.40 9.65
N ASP A 155 27.23 3.58 9.53
CA ASP A 155 27.65 2.66 10.57
C ASP A 155 28.31 3.39 11.76
N SER A 156 28.71 2.64 12.78
CA SER A 156 29.40 3.16 13.97
C SER A 156 30.76 3.81 13.68
N HIS A 157 31.33 3.58 12.49
CA HIS A 157 32.60 4.16 12.02
C HIS A 157 32.38 5.36 11.08
N GLY A 158 31.13 5.78 10.88
CA GLY A 158 30.76 6.90 10.02
C GLY A 158 30.78 6.58 8.53
N LYS A 159 30.89 5.31 8.13
CA LYS A 159 30.83 4.87 6.73
C LYS A 159 29.39 4.70 6.28
N PRO A 160 29.09 4.94 4.99
CA PRO A 160 27.78 4.63 4.43
C PRO A 160 27.34 3.19 4.74
N ALA A 161 26.14 3.02 5.24
CA ALA A 161 25.54 1.72 5.54
C ALA A 161 24.69 1.27 4.36
N GLU A 162 25.25 0.49 3.43
CA GLU A 162 24.52 -0.10 2.31
C GLU A 162 23.59 -1.23 2.80
N GLY A 163 22.36 -1.29 2.26
CA GLY A 163 21.39 -2.33 2.59
C GLY A 163 20.76 -2.20 3.98
N ALA A 164 20.97 -1.09 4.69
CA ALA A 164 20.27 -0.82 5.93
C ALA A 164 18.76 -0.68 5.65
N GLU A 165 17.94 -1.35 6.46
CA GLU A 165 16.48 -1.24 6.39
C GLU A 165 16.05 0.06 7.06
N VAL A 166 15.33 0.88 6.31
CA VAL A 166 14.76 2.16 6.77
C VAL A 166 13.25 2.04 6.74
N SER A 167 12.63 2.17 7.91
CA SER A 167 11.19 2.20 8.08
C SER A 167 10.72 3.65 8.22
N PHE A 168 9.77 4.02 7.37
CA PHE A 168 9.07 5.30 7.43
C PHE A 168 7.71 5.06 8.08
N GLU A 169 7.43 5.72 9.18
CA GLU A 169 6.35 5.35 10.09
C GLU A 169 5.48 6.54 10.46
N VAL A 170 4.20 6.29 10.69
CA VAL A 170 3.26 7.26 11.26
C VAL A 170 2.69 6.72 12.57
N LEU A 171 2.28 7.61 13.46
CA LEU A 171 1.59 7.22 14.69
C LEU A 171 0.18 6.77 14.33
N ASN A 172 -0.17 5.52 14.69
CA ASN A 172 -1.47 4.93 14.43
C ASN A 172 -1.73 3.85 15.49
N TYR A 173 -2.88 3.88 16.17
CA TYR A 173 -3.19 3.04 17.33
C TYR A 173 -2.12 3.12 18.44
N SER A 174 -1.60 4.32 18.70
CA SER A 174 -0.55 4.58 19.70
C SER A 174 0.78 3.89 19.44
N GLU A 175 1.03 3.41 18.23
CA GLU A 175 2.26 2.78 17.80
C GLU A 175 2.82 3.46 16.53
N TYR A 176 4.13 3.43 16.37
CA TYR A 176 4.75 3.80 15.09
C TYR A 176 4.59 2.66 14.09
N ALA A 177 3.68 2.86 13.14
CA ALA A 177 3.33 1.87 12.14
C ALA A 177 3.94 2.22 10.77
N PRO A 178 4.60 1.27 10.08
CA PRO A 178 5.27 1.53 8.82
C PRO A 178 4.27 1.85 7.70
N ILE A 179 4.61 2.86 6.90
CA ILE A 179 3.94 3.21 5.64
C ILE A 179 4.81 2.89 4.42
N ALA A 180 6.13 2.74 4.63
CA ALA A 180 7.08 2.24 3.64
C ALA A 180 8.31 1.65 4.34
N GLU A 181 8.88 0.60 3.77
CA GLU A 181 10.12 -0.03 4.23
C GLU A 181 11.05 -0.23 3.04
N LEU A 182 12.19 0.46 3.07
CA LEU A 182 13.13 0.53 1.98
C LEU A 182 14.55 0.25 2.45
N LYS A 183 15.44 -0.09 1.51
CA LYS A 183 16.86 -0.32 1.80
C LYS A 183 17.71 0.79 1.24
N THR A 184 18.75 1.17 1.97
CA THR A 184 19.75 2.13 1.52
C THR A 184 20.58 1.59 0.36
N ASP A 185 20.98 2.48 -0.53
CA ASP A 185 21.91 2.23 -1.64
C ASP A 185 23.37 2.11 -1.17
N SER A 186 24.31 1.98 -2.11
CA SER A 186 25.75 1.91 -1.85
C SER A 186 26.33 3.17 -1.20
N LEU A 187 25.61 4.28 -1.25
CA LEU A 187 25.98 5.53 -0.57
C LEU A 187 25.30 5.67 0.81
N GLY A 188 24.62 4.61 1.27
CA GLY A 188 23.87 4.61 2.52
C GLY A 188 22.63 5.49 2.48
N LYS A 189 22.08 5.78 1.30
CA LYS A 189 20.95 6.69 1.13
C LYS A 189 19.70 5.98 0.63
N VAL A 190 18.55 6.50 1.03
CA VAL A 190 17.24 6.11 0.51
C VAL A 190 16.31 7.31 0.51
N SER A 191 15.44 7.43 -0.49
CA SER A 191 14.45 8.51 -0.61
C SER A 191 13.05 7.96 -0.65
N LEU A 192 12.10 8.73 -0.12
CA LEU A 192 10.68 8.46 -0.17
C LEU A 192 9.89 9.74 -0.43
N THR A 193 8.95 9.68 -1.38
CA THR A 193 7.91 10.70 -1.54
C THR A 193 6.77 10.42 -0.56
N THR A 194 6.48 11.37 0.34
CA THR A 194 5.46 11.25 1.38
C THR A 194 4.62 12.53 1.49
N GLY A 195 3.54 12.50 2.25
CA GLY A 195 2.72 13.67 2.57
C GLY A 195 3.46 14.70 3.43
N LEU A 196 2.84 15.85 3.66
CA LEU A 196 3.45 16.97 4.39
C LEU A 196 3.43 16.82 5.91
N GLY A 197 2.82 15.77 6.45
CA GLY A 197 2.69 15.54 7.89
C GLY A 197 4.01 15.15 8.58
N SER A 198 3.91 14.87 9.88
CA SER A 198 5.00 14.33 10.69
C SER A 198 5.22 12.86 10.37
N ILE A 199 6.48 12.45 10.34
CA ILE A 199 6.90 11.07 10.09
C ILE A 199 7.99 10.68 11.07
N HIS A 200 7.91 9.48 11.60
CA HIS A 200 8.98 8.85 12.36
C HIS A 200 9.81 8.00 11.39
N ILE A 201 11.13 7.99 11.58
CA ILE A 201 12.05 7.22 10.74
C ILE A 201 12.94 6.41 11.64
N SER A 202 12.95 5.10 11.44
CA SER A 202 13.87 4.17 12.09
C SER A 202 14.75 3.48 11.05
N ALA A 203 16.00 3.16 11.42
CA ALA A 203 16.92 2.45 10.56
C ALA A 203 17.59 1.33 11.33
N ARG A 204 17.75 0.16 10.70
CA ARG A 204 18.42 -1.01 11.29
C ARG A 204 19.29 -1.71 10.26
N MET A 205 20.42 -2.21 10.73
CA MET A 205 21.30 -3.07 9.97
C MET A 205 21.34 -4.43 10.67
N TYR A 206 20.97 -5.48 9.96
CA TYR A 206 21.18 -6.84 10.46
C TYR A 206 22.65 -7.21 10.25
N ALA A 207 23.43 -7.25 11.33
CA ALA A 207 24.72 -7.92 11.30
C ALA A 207 24.44 -9.42 11.17
N CYS A 208 24.96 -10.07 10.13
CA CYS A 208 25.00 -11.51 10.04
C CYS A 208 25.97 -11.99 11.13
N LEU A 209 25.48 -12.42 12.28
CA LEU A 209 26.23 -13.20 13.23
C LEU A 209 26.43 -14.58 12.59
N LEU A 210 27.57 -14.78 11.96
CA LEU A 210 28.07 -16.11 11.64
C LEU A 210 28.38 -16.79 12.98
N TYR A 211 27.44 -17.59 13.47
CA TYR A 211 27.73 -18.57 14.50
C TYR A 211 28.60 -19.65 13.85
N THR A 212 29.92 -19.53 14.02
CA THR A 212 30.79 -20.68 13.87
C THR A 212 30.59 -21.53 15.12
N SER A 213 29.77 -22.58 15.06
CA SER A 213 29.84 -23.63 16.09
C SER A 213 31.25 -24.18 16.08
N PRO A 214 31.90 -24.39 17.24
CA PRO A 214 33.17 -25.09 17.28
C PRO A 214 33.00 -26.46 16.64
N SER A 215 33.89 -26.79 15.71
CA SER A 215 33.90 -28.09 15.07
C SER A 215 34.01 -29.18 16.14
N PRO A 216 33.28 -30.31 16.05
CA PRO A 216 33.42 -31.43 16.97
C PRO A 216 34.84 -32.03 17.03
N ARG A 217 35.76 -31.62 16.15
CA ARG A 217 37.16 -32.01 16.13
C ARG A 217 38.03 -31.34 17.20
N ASP A 218 37.61 -30.21 17.76
CA ASP A 218 38.39 -29.46 18.76
C ASP A 218 38.13 -29.92 20.20
N ALA A 219 37.29 -30.95 20.39
CA ALA A 219 36.94 -31.49 21.70
C ALA A 219 37.78 -32.72 22.15
N HIS A 220 38.84 -33.06 21.41
CA HIS A 220 39.65 -34.23 21.69
C HIS A 220 41.17 -33.92 21.79
N GLU A 221 41.57 -32.82 22.40
CA GLU A 221 42.95 -32.67 22.88
C GLU A 221 42.93 -31.90 24.20
N SER A 222 42.79 -32.67 25.29
CA SER A 222 43.35 -32.39 26.61
C SER A 222 43.21 -33.61 27.51
#